data_b8b9dee8b34717a19407f50decbfa3c5
#
_entry.id   b8b9dee8b34717a19407f50decbfa3c5
#
_cell.length_a   1.000
_cell.length_b   1.000
_cell.length_c   1.000
_cell.angle_alpha   90.00
_cell.angle_beta   90.00
_cell.angle_gamma   90.00
#
_symmetry.space_group_name_H-M   'P 1'
#
loop_
_entity.id
_entity.type
_entity.pdbx_description
1 polymer ?
#
loop_
_entity_poly.entity_id
_entity_poly.type
_entity_poly.pdbx_seq_one_letter_code
_entity_poly.pdbx_strand_id
1 'polypeptide(L)'
;MQSKSKNLIPDEEAIKRKRRKQLRNWIILIVVVLSIIGIVNLISFLGRTTTVKALSLPCYAHQDVTVFQDGVLYYDGASIHFVNAGGGIEWSYPVGDGASFSVSEDHLVIWAGTQLFIVDAKGKPSYNESMEAPIQFARIGKKYAAVITGDDLKSTLTVKDLQGTQVDDETEAFDGMLLLDCGFYGANNEYMWTLAYDVYNPAIATIMHTYQVGSMNTGEVNLGEHLAYKVIYADQMLNVFTTQQMYIYDYKGAQNVNDTMLVYGWKYLDHAIPDRGATQFLLAPTAQTSSVQSITELRVFSSTLDRRYTLPSASVGAAIKNGRLYAISDQYLYSGTVNSQRFYAHNMNLPDGRTATGFVGLTNNGYAIVISNNEVFSVSLPH
;
A
#
# COMPACT_ATOMS: atom_id res chain seq x y z
N MET A 1 43.11 -84.48 -26.40
CA MET A 1 41.89 -83.79 -26.85
C MET A 1 42.07 -82.30 -26.62
N GLN A 2 42.42 -81.59 -27.73
CA GLN A 2 42.63 -80.12 -27.67
C GLN A 2 41.32 -79.39 -28.01
N SER A 3 40.84 -78.62 -27.10
CA SER A 3 39.71 -77.74 -27.33
C SER A 3 40.22 -76.42 -27.97
N LYS A 4 39.81 -76.16 -29.17
CA LYS A 4 40.06 -74.91 -29.89
C LYS A 4 39.07 -73.86 -29.36
N SER A 5 39.60 -72.88 -28.63
CA SER A 5 38.82 -71.64 -28.35
C SER A 5 38.74 -70.84 -29.66
N LYS A 6 37.52 -70.65 -30.17
CA LYS A 6 37.20 -69.68 -31.22
C LYS A 6 37.21 -68.26 -30.61
N ASN A 7 38.28 -67.54 -30.91
CA ASN A 7 38.26 -66.09 -30.73
C ASN A 7 37.28 -65.48 -31.74
N LEU A 8 36.08 -65.12 -31.30
CA LEU A 8 35.12 -64.33 -32.04
C LEU A 8 35.64 -62.90 -32.10
N ILE A 9 36.22 -62.48 -33.23
CA ILE A 9 36.49 -61.07 -33.50
C ILE A 9 35.13 -60.37 -33.63
N PRO A 10 34.86 -59.32 -32.84
CA PRO A 10 33.60 -58.63 -32.97
C PRO A 10 33.49 -57.98 -34.35
N ASP A 11 32.39 -58.23 -35.04
CA ASP A 11 32.11 -57.66 -36.36
C ASP A 11 32.04 -56.12 -36.23
N GLU A 12 33.07 -55.44 -36.72
CA GLU A 12 33.21 -53.97 -36.66
C GLU A 12 31.98 -53.23 -37.26
N GLU A 13 31.39 -53.83 -38.30
CA GLU A 13 30.18 -53.29 -38.90
C GLU A 13 28.98 -53.39 -37.99
N ALA A 14 28.81 -54.43 -37.21
CA ALA A 14 27.73 -54.57 -36.24
C ALA A 14 27.88 -53.57 -35.11
N ILE A 15 29.12 -53.29 -34.67
CA ILE A 15 29.37 -52.21 -33.63
C ILE A 15 29.08 -50.84 -34.20
N LYS A 16 29.48 -50.55 -35.45
CA LYS A 16 29.16 -49.23 -36.10
C LYS A 16 27.70 -49.08 -36.35
N ARG A 17 26.92 -50.10 -36.70
CA ARG A 17 25.45 -50.06 -36.82
C ARG A 17 24.79 -49.86 -35.49
N LYS A 18 25.27 -50.45 -34.40
CA LYS A 18 24.74 -50.28 -33.04
C LYS A 18 24.99 -48.87 -32.53
N ARG A 19 26.18 -48.30 -32.74
CA ARG A 19 26.50 -46.89 -32.40
C ARG A 19 25.65 -45.90 -33.19
N ARG A 20 25.45 -46.12 -34.52
CA ARG A 20 24.56 -45.25 -35.31
C ARG A 20 23.11 -45.31 -34.87
N LYS A 21 22.59 -46.48 -34.47
CA LYS A 21 21.25 -46.63 -33.89
C LYS A 21 21.15 -45.90 -32.54
N GLN A 22 22.13 -46.03 -31.67
CA GLN A 22 22.17 -45.32 -30.41
C GLN A 22 22.23 -43.82 -30.60
N LEU A 23 23.10 -43.32 -31.47
CA LEU A 23 23.22 -41.91 -31.80
C LEU A 23 21.91 -41.34 -32.35
N ARG A 24 21.24 -42.05 -33.25
CA ARG A 24 19.93 -41.68 -33.80
C ARG A 24 18.87 -41.63 -32.70
N ASN A 25 18.82 -42.55 -31.77
CA ASN A 25 17.90 -42.58 -30.67
C ASN A 25 18.17 -41.42 -29.68
N TRP A 26 19.43 -41.07 -29.42
CA TRP A 26 19.81 -39.92 -28.63
C TRP A 26 19.38 -38.59 -29.30
N ILE A 27 19.58 -38.46 -30.61
CA ILE A 27 19.13 -37.27 -31.35
C ILE A 27 17.61 -37.13 -31.29
N ILE A 28 16.86 -38.21 -31.47
CA ILE A 28 15.40 -38.24 -31.38
C ILE A 28 14.98 -37.83 -29.96
N LEU A 29 15.62 -38.35 -28.90
CA LEU A 29 15.33 -38.00 -27.52
C LEU A 29 15.56 -36.49 -27.27
N ILE A 30 16.66 -35.93 -27.74
CA ILE A 30 16.99 -34.51 -27.62
C ILE A 30 15.94 -33.66 -28.33
N VAL A 31 15.52 -34.00 -29.55
CA VAL A 31 14.49 -33.28 -30.31
C VAL A 31 13.17 -33.33 -29.58
N VAL A 32 12.77 -34.48 -29.02
CA VAL A 32 11.53 -34.61 -28.24
C VAL A 32 11.59 -33.76 -27.00
N VAL A 33 12.70 -33.77 -26.26
CA VAL A 33 12.88 -32.95 -25.05
C VAL A 33 12.81 -31.45 -25.39
N LEU A 34 13.50 -31.02 -26.45
CA LEU A 34 13.46 -29.63 -26.92
C LEU A 34 12.05 -29.21 -27.39
N SER A 35 11.32 -30.12 -28.06
CA SER A 35 9.93 -29.87 -28.46
C SER A 35 9.00 -29.74 -27.27
N ILE A 36 9.15 -30.58 -26.25
CA ILE A 36 8.37 -30.48 -25.00
C ILE A 36 8.69 -29.17 -24.30
N ILE A 37 9.96 -28.79 -24.18
CA ILE A 37 10.35 -27.48 -23.59
C ILE A 37 9.77 -26.34 -24.41
N GLY A 38 9.82 -26.41 -25.75
CA GLY A 38 9.21 -25.42 -26.64
C GLY A 38 7.69 -25.30 -26.44
N ILE A 39 6.99 -26.44 -26.38
CA ILE A 39 5.54 -26.49 -26.14
C ILE A 39 5.19 -25.95 -24.75
N VAL A 40 5.90 -26.32 -23.69
CA VAL A 40 5.70 -25.82 -22.33
C VAL A 40 5.94 -24.31 -22.28
N ASN A 41 6.98 -23.81 -22.94
CA ASN A 41 7.23 -22.36 -23.02
C ASN A 41 6.14 -21.64 -23.84
N LEU A 42 5.67 -22.24 -24.94
CA LEU A 42 4.60 -21.68 -25.76
C LEU A 42 3.26 -21.64 -25.01
N ILE A 43 2.89 -22.73 -24.33
CA ILE A 43 1.69 -22.79 -23.46
C ILE A 43 1.83 -21.78 -22.31
N SER A 44 3.01 -21.70 -21.70
CA SER A 44 3.30 -20.69 -20.67
C SER A 44 3.24 -19.25 -21.21
N PHE A 45 3.56 -19.02 -22.46
CA PHE A 45 3.46 -17.70 -23.11
C PHE A 45 2.04 -17.37 -23.52
N LEU A 46 1.30 -18.32 -24.09
CA LEU A 46 -0.10 -18.15 -24.55
C LEU A 46 -1.12 -18.20 -23.40
N GLY A 47 -0.81 -18.88 -22.29
CA GLY A 47 -1.71 -19.06 -21.14
C GLY A 47 -1.64 -17.98 -20.06
N ARG A 48 -0.97 -16.86 -20.30
CA ARG A 48 -0.63 -15.87 -19.23
C ARG A 48 -1.54 -14.67 -19.11
N THR A 49 -2.55 -14.53 -19.90
CA THR A 49 -3.64 -13.57 -19.68
C THR A 49 -4.83 -14.30 -19.04
N THR A 50 -4.88 -14.27 -17.74
CA THR A 50 -6.10 -14.71 -17.03
C THR A 50 -7.03 -13.52 -16.92
N THR A 51 -8.34 -13.79 -16.89
CA THR A 51 -9.34 -12.75 -16.62
C THR A 51 -9.66 -12.76 -15.14
N VAL A 52 -9.67 -11.59 -14.53
CA VAL A 52 -10.10 -11.39 -13.14
C VAL A 52 -11.53 -10.86 -13.13
N LYS A 53 -12.25 -11.12 -12.05
CA LYS A 53 -13.64 -10.69 -11.91
C LYS A 53 -13.69 -9.25 -11.44
N ALA A 54 -14.37 -8.37 -12.19
CA ALA A 54 -14.70 -7.01 -11.81
C ALA A 54 -16.19 -6.88 -11.48
N LEU A 55 -16.51 -6.07 -10.47
CA LEU A 55 -17.87 -5.79 -10.04
C LEU A 55 -18.00 -4.29 -9.75
N SER A 56 -19.05 -3.65 -10.23
CA SER A 56 -19.37 -2.25 -9.91
C SER A 56 -19.84 -2.13 -8.46
N LEU A 57 -19.30 -1.14 -7.74
CA LEU A 57 -19.73 -0.77 -6.40
C LEU A 57 -20.75 0.38 -6.45
N PRO A 58 -21.66 0.49 -5.47
CA PRO A 58 -22.68 1.53 -5.43
C PRO A 58 -22.14 2.88 -4.92
N CYS A 59 -21.00 3.30 -5.40
CA CYS A 59 -20.34 4.56 -5.02
C CYS A 59 -19.60 5.18 -6.21
N TYR A 60 -19.25 6.45 -6.06
CA TYR A 60 -18.55 7.24 -7.07
C TYR A 60 -17.25 7.81 -6.52
N ALA A 61 -16.27 8.01 -7.40
CA ALA A 61 -14.92 8.45 -7.00
C ALA A 61 -14.88 9.80 -6.26
N HIS A 62 -15.85 10.69 -6.52
CA HIS A 62 -15.97 11.98 -5.83
C HIS A 62 -16.54 11.90 -4.41
N GLN A 63 -16.90 10.72 -3.94
CA GLN A 63 -17.52 10.46 -2.62
C GLN A 63 -16.52 10.07 -1.53
N ASP A 64 -15.24 10.49 -1.64
CA ASP A 64 -14.17 10.19 -0.68
C ASP A 64 -14.03 8.69 -0.38
N VAL A 65 -13.96 7.89 -1.45
CA VAL A 65 -13.87 6.43 -1.36
C VAL A 65 -12.54 6.01 -0.74
N THR A 66 -12.61 5.26 0.36
CA THR A 66 -11.43 4.76 1.09
C THR A 66 -11.56 3.25 1.33
N VAL A 67 -10.48 2.50 1.13
CA VAL A 67 -10.45 1.08 1.50
C VAL A 67 -10.52 0.94 3.02
N PHE A 68 -11.41 0.07 3.46
CA PHE A 68 -11.57 -0.28 4.87
C PHE A 68 -11.85 -1.77 5.00
N GLN A 69 -11.02 -2.49 5.74
CA GLN A 69 -11.13 -3.94 5.94
C GLN A 69 -11.35 -4.70 4.60
N ASP A 70 -12.49 -5.36 4.46
CA ASP A 70 -12.86 -6.19 3.30
C ASP A 70 -13.69 -5.46 2.24
N GLY A 71 -13.75 -4.14 2.32
CA GLY A 71 -14.57 -3.33 1.43
C GLY A 71 -14.11 -1.89 1.32
N VAL A 72 -15.05 -1.00 1.11
CA VAL A 72 -14.84 0.44 0.99
C VAL A 72 -15.81 1.23 1.85
N LEU A 73 -15.34 2.35 2.35
CA LEU A 73 -16.17 3.41 2.92
C LEU A 73 -16.31 4.53 1.90
N TYR A 74 -17.47 5.15 1.86
CA TYR A 74 -17.69 6.36 1.10
C TYR A 74 -18.70 7.28 1.80
N TYR A 75 -18.59 8.57 1.52
CA TYR A 75 -19.51 9.59 2.01
C TYR A 75 -20.39 10.09 0.86
N ASP A 76 -21.73 10.02 1.02
CA ASP A 76 -22.70 10.40 -0.02
C ASP A 76 -23.19 11.85 0.06
N GLY A 77 -22.70 12.62 1.02
CA GLY A 77 -23.14 13.98 1.33
C GLY A 77 -24.03 14.08 2.57
N ALA A 78 -24.48 12.95 3.11
CA ALA A 78 -25.32 12.89 4.32
C ALA A 78 -24.93 11.78 5.28
N SER A 79 -24.41 10.67 4.76
CA SER A 79 -24.08 9.45 5.51
C SER A 79 -22.76 8.84 5.06
N ILE A 80 -22.09 8.15 5.97
CA ILE A 80 -20.99 7.23 5.66
C ILE A 80 -21.59 5.85 5.43
N HIS A 81 -21.19 5.20 4.36
CA HIS A 81 -21.61 3.84 4.00
C HIS A 81 -20.41 2.90 3.96
N PHE A 82 -20.59 1.69 4.47
CA PHE A 82 -19.64 0.61 4.25
C PHE A 82 -20.22 -0.39 3.27
N VAL A 83 -19.46 -0.64 2.20
CA VAL A 83 -19.80 -1.59 1.12
C VAL A 83 -18.73 -2.67 1.06
N ASN A 84 -19.12 -3.92 1.13
CA ASN A 84 -18.19 -5.03 0.94
C ASN A 84 -17.75 -5.14 -0.53
N ALA A 85 -16.65 -5.86 -0.78
CA ALA A 85 -16.13 -6.04 -2.14
C ALA A 85 -17.10 -6.75 -3.09
N GLY A 86 -18.17 -7.37 -2.59
CA GLY A 86 -19.26 -7.95 -3.35
C GLY A 86 -20.37 -6.96 -3.74
N GLY A 87 -20.24 -5.67 -3.40
CA GLY A 87 -21.18 -4.59 -3.74
C GLY A 87 -22.38 -4.46 -2.80
N GLY A 88 -22.45 -5.25 -1.72
CA GLY A 88 -23.50 -5.14 -0.71
C GLY A 88 -23.18 -4.04 0.31
N ILE A 89 -24.13 -3.12 0.54
CA ILE A 89 -24.06 -2.16 1.66
C ILE A 89 -24.32 -2.93 2.95
N GLU A 90 -23.35 -2.97 3.84
CA GLU A 90 -23.45 -3.69 5.12
C GLU A 90 -24.04 -2.81 6.22
N TRP A 91 -23.63 -1.52 6.23
CA TRP A 91 -24.19 -0.55 7.14
C TRP A 91 -24.06 0.88 6.59
N SER A 92 -24.85 1.77 7.18
CA SER A 92 -24.86 3.21 6.90
C SER A 92 -24.99 3.98 8.21
N TYR A 93 -24.23 5.08 8.34
CA TYR A 93 -24.26 5.93 9.53
C TYR A 93 -24.48 7.40 9.13
N PRO A 94 -25.59 8.05 9.58
CA PRO A 94 -25.91 9.43 9.23
C PRO A 94 -24.99 10.38 10.00
N VAL A 95 -24.39 11.34 9.30
CA VAL A 95 -23.41 12.30 9.87
C VAL A 95 -23.72 13.75 9.52
N GLY A 96 -24.63 14.00 8.56
CA GLY A 96 -24.96 15.33 8.07
C GLY A 96 -24.01 15.82 6.97
N ASP A 97 -24.17 17.07 6.59
CA ASP A 97 -23.44 17.69 5.48
C ASP A 97 -22.00 18.04 5.84
N GLY A 98 -21.11 17.98 4.84
CA GLY A 98 -19.72 18.43 4.98
C GLY A 98 -18.86 17.56 5.88
N ALA A 99 -19.21 16.27 6.04
CA ALA A 99 -18.44 15.37 6.85
C ALA A 99 -17.16 14.91 6.14
N SER A 100 -16.13 14.70 6.94
CA SER A 100 -14.88 14.02 6.58
C SER A 100 -14.62 12.90 7.56
N PHE A 101 -13.76 11.96 7.22
CA PHE A 101 -13.47 10.83 8.08
C PHE A 101 -12.03 10.32 7.95
N SER A 102 -11.57 9.62 8.96
CA SER A 102 -10.31 8.87 8.97
C SER A 102 -10.54 7.48 9.57
N VAL A 103 -9.76 6.51 9.12
CA VAL A 103 -9.95 5.11 9.50
C VAL A 103 -8.71 4.55 10.18
N SER A 104 -8.93 3.60 11.08
CA SER A 104 -7.92 2.65 11.58
C SER A 104 -8.31 1.24 11.17
N GLU A 105 -7.69 0.22 11.78
CA GLU A 105 -8.05 -1.18 11.49
C GLU A 105 -9.51 -1.51 11.83
N ASP A 106 -10.03 -0.98 12.96
CA ASP A 106 -11.31 -1.39 13.55
C ASP A 106 -12.29 -0.24 13.83
N HIS A 107 -11.88 1.00 13.63
CA HIS A 107 -12.67 2.17 13.98
C HIS A 107 -12.55 3.28 12.94
N LEU A 108 -13.55 4.14 12.94
CA LEU A 108 -13.59 5.38 12.18
C LEU A 108 -13.73 6.55 13.15
N VAL A 109 -13.06 7.65 12.86
CA VAL A 109 -13.40 8.97 13.37
C VAL A 109 -13.99 9.78 12.23
N ILE A 110 -15.14 10.42 12.48
CA ILE A 110 -15.87 11.23 11.52
C ILE A 110 -16.09 12.59 12.13
N TRP A 111 -15.99 13.64 11.35
CA TRP A 111 -16.27 15.01 11.83
C TRP A 111 -17.01 15.82 10.79
N ALA A 112 -17.87 16.72 11.25
CA ALA A 112 -18.62 17.68 10.46
C ALA A 112 -18.75 19.00 11.25
N GLY A 113 -18.01 20.03 10.84
CA GLY A 113 -17.90 21.27 11.61
C GLY A 113 -17.33 21.02 13.01
N THR A 114 -18.15 21.19 14.06
CA THR A 114 -17.77 20.89 15.45
C THR A 114 -18.14 19.48 15.88
N GLN A 115 -19.00 18.77 15.16
CA GLN A 115 -19.46 17.43 15.53
C GLN A 115 -18.36 16.40 15.33
N LEU A 116 -18.17 15.54 16.33
CA LEU A 116 -17.23 14.44 16.33
C LEU A 116 -17.96 13.12 16.60
N PHE A 117 -17.71 12.13 15.74
CA PHE A 117 -18.26 10.78 15.91
C PHE A 117 -17.12 9.78 15.93
N ILE A 118 -17.20 8.78 16.82
CA ILE A 118 -16.32 7.59 16.77
C ILE A 118 -17.23 6.39 16.55
N VAL A 119 -16.93 5.61 15.52
CA VAL A 119 -17.77 4.51 15.05
C VAL A 119 -16.89 3.27 14.90
N ASP A 120 -17.39 2.10 15.31
CA ASP A 120 -16.67 0.85 15.12
C ASP A 120 -16.84 0.32 13.67
N ALA A 121 -16.09 -0.73 13.33
CA ALA A 121 -16.13 -1.34 12.01
C ALA A 121 -17.50 -1.90 11.60
N LYS A 122 -18.45 -2.03 12.54
CA LYS A 122 -19.82 -2.49 12.28
C LYS A 122 -20.83 -1.35 12.15
N GLY A 123 -20.35 -0.10 12.12
CA GLY A 123 -21.21 1.08 12.03
C GLY A 123 -21.87 1.48 13.36
N LYS A 124 -21.42 0.92 14.49
CA LYS A 124 -21.96 1.24 15.80
C LYS A 124 -21.20 2.41 16.42
N PRO A 125 -21.87 3.54 16.76
CA PRO A 125 -21.21 4.66 17.41
C PRO A 125 -20.83 4.31 18.85
N SER A 126 -19.62 4.72 19.24
CA SER A 126 -19.15 4.71 20.63
C SER A 126 -19.10 6.12 21.23
N TYR A 127 -19.06 7.16 20.38
CA TYR A 127 -19.05 8.57 20.80
C TYR A 127 -19.74 9.46 19.74
N ASN A 128 -20.46 10.48 20.21
CA ASN A 128 -21.13 11.48 19.36
C ASN A 128 -21.37 12.74 20.19
N GLU A 129 -20.48 13.73 20.12
CA GLU A 129 -20.61 15.01 20.80
C GLU A 129 -19.97 16.15 19.98
N SER A 130 -20.31 17.38 20.35
CA SER A 130 -19.74 18.58 19.78
C SER A 130 -18.45 18.97 20.49
N MET A 131 -17.43 19.33 19.71
CA MET A 131 -16.22 19.99 20.18
C MET A 131 -16.50 21.49 20.39
N GLU A 132 -15.66 22.16 21.17
CA GLU A 132 -15.80 23.62 21.47
C GLU A 132 -15.49 24.50 20.23
N ALA A 133 -14.64 24.02 19.33
CA ALA A 133 -14.23 24.71 18.12
C ALA A 133 -14.35 23.80 16.88
N PRO A 134 -14.40 24.37 15.66
CA PRO A 134 -14.43 23.60 14.44
C PRO A 134 -13.24 22.66 14.33
N ILE A 135 -13.50 21.44 13.87
CA ILE A 135 -12.50 20.40 13.69
C ILE A 135 -11.85 20.61 12.32
N GLN A 136 -10.51 20.79 12.29
CA GLN A 136 -9.73 20.85 11.06
C GLN A 136 -9.58 19.47 10.46
N PHE A 137 -9.12 18.52 11.26
CA PHE A 137 -9.06 17.10 10.94
C PHE A 137 -8.97 16.25 12.20
N ALA A 138 -9.20 14.96 12.03
CA ALA A 138 -9.02 13.98 13.10
C ALA A 138 -8.33 12.71 12.57
N ARG A 139 -7.64 12.00 13.47
CA ARG A 139 -7.03 10.70 13.19
C ARG A 139 -7.40 9.72 14.29
N ILE A 140 -7.55 8.46 13.91
CA ILE A 140 -7.92 7.40 14.84
C ILE A 140 -6.91 6.27 14.82
N GLY A 141 -6.59 5.75 16.00
CA GLY A 141 -5.80 4.54 16.21
C GLY A 141 -6.66 3.41 16.79
N LYS A 142 -6.00 2.42 17.38
CA LYS A 142 -6.68 1.27 18.01
C LYS A 142 -7.40 1.62 19.32
N LYS A 143 -6.94 2.66 20.03
CA LYS A 143 -7.44 3.03 21.36
C LYS A 143 -7.84 4.49 21.49
N TYR A 144 -7.28 5.34 20.64
CA TYR A 144 -7.41 6.78 20.78
C TYR A 144 -7.76 7.44 19.45
N ALA A 145 -8.41 8.58 19.55
CA ALA A 145 -8.65 9.53 18.48
C ALA A 145 -7.95 10.85 18.81
N ALA A 146 -7.18 11.37 17.86
CA ALA A 146 -6.59 12.70 17.91
C ALA A 146 -7.48 13.66 17.11
N VAL A 147 -7.88 14.75 17.70
CA VAL A 147 -8.79 15.76 17.13
C VAL A 147 -8.07 17.08 17.11
N ILE A 148 -7.93 17.66 15.93
CA ILE A 148 -7.30 18.95 15.73
C ILE A 148 -8.38 19.99 15.51
N THR A 149 -8.39 21.00 16.38
CA THR A 149 -9.35 22.13 16.32
C THR A 149 -8.60 23.46 16.28
N GLY A 150 -9.30 24.56 16.06
CA GLY A 150 -8.74 25.91 16.02
C GLY A 150 -8.44 26.39 14.60
N ASP A 151 -7.55 27.38 14.49
CA ASP A 151 -7.12 27.98 13.23
C ASP A 151 -5.82 27.34 12.73
N ASP A 152 -5.50 27.49 11.45
CA ASP A 152 -4.34 26.85 10.79
C ASP A 152 -2.99 27.06 11.51
N LEU A 153 -2.78 28.24 12.12
CA LEU A 153 -1.53 28.55 12.83
C LEU A 153 -1.70 28.58 14.36
N LYS A 154 -2.86 28.16 14.84
CA LYS A 154 -3.18 28.08 16.26
C LYS A 154 -4.05 26.87 16.54
N SER A 155 -3.49 25.72 16.24
CA SER A 155 -4.18 24.44 16.39
C SER A 155 -4.11 23.95 17.84
N THR A 156 -5.21 23.36 18.31
CA THR A 156 -5.27 22.60 19.54
C THR A 156 -5.42 21.14 19.21
N LEU A 157 -4.55 20.31 19.75
CA LEU A 157 -4.63 18.85 19.69
C LEU A 157 -5.34 18.36 20.95
N THR A 158 -6.44 17.64 20.78
CA THR A 158 -7.11 16.90 21.86
C THR A 158 -7.07 15.43 21.57
N VAL A 159 -6.63 14.62 22.50
CA VAL A 159 -6.64 13.16 22.41
C VAL A 159 -7.75 12.60 23.28
N LYS A 160 -8.62 11.80 22.66
CA LYS A 160 -9.73 11.12 23.34
C LYS A 160 -9.57 9.60 23.24
N ASP A 161 -10.07 8.88 24.24
CA ASP A 161 -10.29 7.45 24.09
C ASP A 161 -11.48 7.17 23.15
N LEU A 162 -11.72 5.89 22.83
CA LEU A 162 -12.84 5.52 21.94
C LEU A 162 -14.22 5.75 22.51
N GLN A 163 -14.33 6.05 23.81
CA GLN A 163 -15.57 6.45 24.51
C GLN A 163 -15.70 7.95 24.62
N GLY A 164 -14.73 8.72 24.08
CA GLY A 164 -14.73 10.17 24.05
C GLY A 164 -14.18 10.85 25.30
N THR A 165 -13.66 10.09 26.27
CA THR A 165 -12.98 10.66 27.42
C THR A 165 -11.68 11.33 26.97
N GLN A 166 -11.48 12.59 27.33
CA GLN A 166 -10.23 13.29 27.05
C GLN A 166 -9.11 12.70 27.91
N VAL A 167 -8.03 12.26 27.27
CA VAL A 167 -6.87 11.66 27.91
C VAL A 167 -5.63 12.53 27.82
N ASP A 168 -5.60 13.45 26.86
CA ASP A 168 -4.49 14.38 26.65
C ASP A 168 -4.93 15.61 25.86
N ASP A 169 -4.20 16.72 25.99
CA ASP A 169 -4.38 17.92 25.17
C ASP A 169 -3.08 18.72 25.07
N GLU A 170 -2.88 19.35 23.92
CA GLU A 170 -1.74 20.22 23.63
C GLU A 170 -2.24 21.47 22.89
N THR A 171 -2.07 22.61 23.49
CA THR A 171 -2.54 23.88 22.94
C THR A 171 -1.39 24.79 22.51
N GLU A 172 -0.34 24.87 23.32
CA GLU A 172 0.78 25.80 23.08
C GLU A 172 1.86 25.25 22.15
N ALA A 173 1.93 23.91 22.03
CA ALA A 173 2.97 23.24 21.25
C ALA A 173 2.91 23.56 19.74
N PHE A 174 1.78 24.05 19.24
CA PHE A 174 1.56 24.33 17.80
C PHE A 174 1.33 25.82 17.51
N ASP A 175 1.58 26.71 18.45
CA ASP A 175 1.50 28.16 18.20
C ASP A 175 2.50 28.55 17.10
N GLY A 176 1.96 29.11 16.00
CA GLY A 176 2.78 29.49 14.85
C GLY A 176 3.21 28.35 13.95
N MET A 177 2.71 27.14 14.18
CA MET A 177 2.98 25.97 13.34
C MET A 177 1.74 25.56 12.56
N LEU A 178 1.94 25.19 11.32
CA LEU A 178 0.91 24.52 10.50
C LEU A 178 0.96 23.02 10.77
N LEU A 179 0.00 22.52 11.53
CA LEU A 179 -0.11 21.09 11.82
C LEU A 179 -0.64 20.34 10.60
N LEU A 180 0.14 19.41 10.07
CA LEU A 180 -0.15 18.72 8.80
C LEU A 180 -0.85 17.39 9.01
N ASP A 181 -0.35 16.60 9.95
CA ASP A 181 -0.84 15.26 10.19
C ASP A 181 -0.42 14.79 11.60
N CYS A 182 -1.06 13.73 12.07
CA CYS A 182 -0.68 13.02 13.28
C CYS A 182 -1.06 11.54 13.14
N GLY A 183 -0.53 10.71 14.04
CA GLY A 183 -0.87 9.29 14.03
C GLY A 183 -0.40 8.59 15.29
N PHE A 184 -1.00 7.43 15.53
CA PHE A 184 -0.70 6.62 16.70
C PHE A 184 0.25 5.47 16.32
N TYR A 185 1.10 5.08 17.27
CA TYR A 185 2.04 3.98 17.09
C TYR A 185 2.32 3.23 18.40
N GLY A 186 3.13 2.17 18.31
CA GLY A 186 3.34 1.23 19.40
C GLY A 186 2.37 0.05 19.32
N ALA A 187 2.64 -1.01 20.07
CA ALA A 187 1.86 -2.25 20.02
C ALA A 187 0.38 -2.04 20.41
N ASN A 188 0.12 -1.10 21.31
CA ASN A 188 -1.22 -0.75 21.77
C ASN A 188 -1.63 0.69 21.45
N ASN A 189 -0.92 1.36 20.51
CA ASN A 189 -1.08 2.79 20.21
C ASN A 189 -0.88 3.69 21.45
N GLU A 190 0.05 3.32 22.30
CA GLU A 190 0.42 4.08 23.49
C GLU A 190 1.23 5.33 23.21
N TYR A 191 1.70 5.49 21.97
CA TYR A 191 2.45 6.65 21.50
C TYR A 191 1.72 7.33 20.33
N MET A 192 2.03 8.61 20.15
CA MET A 192 1.53 9.42 19.04
C MET A 192 2.68 10.27 18.47
N TRP A 193 2.65 10.50 17.16
CA TRP A 193 3.47 11.50 16.50
C TRP A 193 2.59 12.61 15.92
N THR A 194 3.13 13.83 15.85
CA THR A 194 2.56 14.95 15.09
C THR A 194 3.60 15.45 14.11
N LEU A 195 3.16 15.94 12.96
CA LEU A 195 3.99 16.54 11.93
C LEU A 195 3.49 17.95 11.63
N ALA A 196 4.36 18.93 11.78
CA ALA A 196 4.03 20.33 11.58
C ALA A 196 5.10 21.07 10.78
N TYR A 197 4.72 22.17 10.14
CA TYR A 197 5.67 23.13 9.56
C TYR A 197 5.74 24.39 10.44
N ASP A 198 6.97 24.74 10.83
CA ASP A 198 7.26 26.06 11.37
C ASP A 198 7.34 27.05 10.19
N VAL A 199 6.28 27.84 10.03
CA VAL A 199 6.15 28.79 8.91
C VAL A 199 6.70 30.18 9.23
N TYR A 200 7.04 30.46 10.48
CA TYR A 200 7.66 31.73 10.90
C TYR A 200 9.16 31.72 10.79
N ASN A 201 9.78 30.58 10.62
CA ASN A 201 11.21 30.50 10.36
C ASN A 201 11.51 31.07 8.95
N PRO A 202 12.62 31.80 8.73
CA PRO A 202 13.03 32.28 7.40
C PRO A 202 13.06 31.21 6.32
N ALA A 203 13.36 29.95 6.70
CA ALA A 203 13.16 28.77 5.89
C ALA A 203 12.14 27.87 6.60
N ILE A 204 11.12 27.43 5.86
CA ILE A 204 10.10 26.52 6.41
C ILE A 204 10.81 25.26 6.94
N ALA A 205 10.60 24.98 8.22
CA ALA A 205 11.16 23.80 8.88
C ALA A 205 10.07 22.78 9.20
N THR A 206 10.35 21.51 8.96
CA THR A 206 9.48 20.42 9.41
C THR A 206 9.85 20.02 10.84
N ILE A 207 8.86 20.03 11.71
CA ILE A 207 8.97 19.60 13.11
C ILE A 207 8.08 18.37 13.30
N MET A 208 8.63 17.33 13.90
CA MET A 208 7.88 16.15 14.33
C MET A 208 8.03 16.03 15.86
N HIS A 209 6.90 15.97 16.55
CA HIS A 209 6.89 15.64 17.97
C HIS A 209 6.48 14.19 18.18
N THR A 210 6.99 13.59 19.24
CA THR A 210 6.56 12.27 19.72
C THR A 210 6.04 12.38 21.14
N TYR A 211 4.92 11.70 21.43
CA TYR A 211 4.24 11.76 22.71
C TYR A 211 3.97 10.35 23.23
N GLN A 212 4.03 10.18 24.53
CA GLN A 212 3.36 9.08 25.21
C GLN A 212 1.99 9.55 25.62
N VAL A 213 0.94 9.00 25.04
CA VAL A 213 -0.45 9.42 25.25
C VAL A 213 -0.82 9.40 26.74
N GLY A 214 -1.38 10.51 27.21
CA GLY A 214 -1.78 10.69 28.62
C GLY A 214 -0.63 10.93 29.58
N SER A 215 0.58 11.20 29.06
CA SER A 215 1.76 11.34 29.93
C SER A 215 2.56 12.61 29.62
N MET A 216 3.22 12.66 28.50
CA MET A 216 4.09 13.80 28.14
C MET A 216 4.64 13.71 26.71
N ASN A 217 5.16 14.84 26.24
CA ASN A 217 6.06 14.89 25.10
C ASN A 217 7.33 14.06 25.39
N THR A 218 7.65 13.12 24.50
CA THR A 218 8.81 12.22 24.63
C THR A 218 9.97 12.64 23.76
N GLY A 219 9.76 13.47 22.75
CA GLY A 219 10.81 13.95 21.85
C GLY A 219 10.33 14.95 20.83
N GLU A 220 11.28 15.72 20.32
CA GLU A 220 11.12 16.65 19.20
C GLU A 220 12.20 16.38 18.17
N VAL A 221 11.80 16.31 16.92
CA VAL A 221 12.70 16.12 15.77
C VAL A 221 12.55 17.31 14.85
N ASN A 222 13.62 18.10 14.72
CA ASN A 222 13.68 19.16 13.73
C ASN A 222 14.37 18.62 12.47
N LEU A 223 13.59 18.47 11.39
CA LEU A 223 14.04 18.01 10.07
C LEU A 223 14.60 19.18 9.22
N GLY A 224 14.59 20.42 9.74
CA GLY A 224 15.00 21.60 9.02
C GLY A 224 14.18 21.78 7.73
N GLU A 225 14.85 22.16 6.65
CA GLU A 225 14.22 22.42 5.34
C GLU A 225 13.76 21.14 4.60
N HIS A 226 13.93 19.96 5.19
CA HIS A 226 13.48 18.71 4.59
C HIS A 226 11.98 18.54 4.79
N LEU A 227 11.18 18.84 3.77
CA LEU A 227 9.72 18.76 3.81
C LEU A 227 9.29 17.29 3.92
N ALA A 228 8.89 16.89 5.13
CA ALA A 228 8.30 15.58 5.36
C ALA A 228 6.82 15.59 4.96
N TYR A 229 6.36 14.49 4.36
CA TYR A 229 4.98 14.38 3.88
C TYR A 229 4.30 13.07 4.30
N LYS A 230 5.05 12.10 4.85
CA LYS A 230 4.52 10.82 5.29
C LYS A 230 5.33 10.24 6.43
N VAL A 231 4.64 9.76 7.46
CA VAL A 231 5.23 9.03 8.58
C VAL A 231 4.59 7.64 8.63
N ILE A 232 5.40 6.60 8.70
CA ILE A 232 4.98 5.21 8.81
C ILE A 232 5.69 4.57 10.01
N TYR A 233 4.92 4.03 10.94
CA TYR A 233 5.47 3.21 12.01
C TYR A 233 5.56 1.75 11.55
N ALA A 234 6.78 1.27 11.41
CA ALA A 234 7.07 -0.09 10.99
C ALA A 234 8.40 -0.55 11.57
N ASP A 235 8.53 -1.85 11.84
CA ASP A 235 9.73 -2.45 12.44
C ASP A 235 10.14 -1.76 13.77
N GLN A 236 9.15 -1.31 14.54
CA GLN A 236 9.29 -0.56 15.81
C GLN A 236 9.97 0.82 15.66
N MET A 237 10.01 1.35 14.45
CA MET A 237 10.63 2.63 14.12
C MET A 237 9.63 3.55 13.39
N LEU A 238 9.83 4.85 13.53
CA LEU A 238 9.16 5.88 12.75
C LEU A 238 9.97 6.14 11.47
N ASN A 239 9.38 5.80 10.33
CA ASN A 239 9.96 6.02 9.01
C ASN A 239 9.36 7.30 8.42
N VAL A 240 10.15 8.35 8.34
CA VAL A 240 9.72 9.70 7.93
C VAL A 240 10.18 9.98 6.51
N PHE A 241 9.24 10.06 5.58
CA PHE A 241 9.50 10.34 4.17
C PHE A 241 9.51 11.83 3.90
N THR A 242 10.62 12.30 3.34
CA THR A 242 10.75 13.64 2.76
C THR A 242 10.86 13.54 1.24
N THR A 243 10.94 14.68 0.57
CA THR A 243 11.14 14.72 -0.88
C THR A 243 12.53 14.20 -1.32
N GLN A 244 13.49 14.10 -0.40
CA GLN A 244 14.86 13.71 -0.70
C GLN A 244 15.25 12.39 -0.05
N GLN A 245 14.90 12.19 1.22
CA GLN A 245 15.35 11.07 2.03
C GLN A 245 14.21 10.51 2.86
N MET A 246 14.32 9.25 3.23
CA MET A 246 13.58 8.65 4.33
C MET A 246 14.50 8.60 5.54
N TYR A 247 14.05 9.17 6.65
CA TYR A 247 14.73 9.15 7.95
C TYR A 247 14.09 8.11 8.85
N ILE A 248 14.88 7.50 9.72
CA ILE A 248 14.40 6.48 10.66
C ILE A 248 14.68 6.99 12.08
N TYR A 249 13.62 7.00 12.89
CA TYR A 249 13.66 7.44 14.29
C TYR A 249 13.11 6.34 15.19
N ASP A 250 13.63 6.25 16.39
CA ASP A 250 13.04 5.42 17.42
C ASP A 250 11.73 6.05 17.96
N TYR A 251 11.12 5.38 18.91
CA TYR A 251 9.86 5.84 19.53
C TYR A 251 9.98 7.15 20.35
N LYS A 252 11.18 7.65 20.60
CA LYS A 252 11.48 8.91 21.27
C LYS A 252 11.99 9.99 20.32
N GLY A 253 12.04 9.73 19.04
CA GLY A 253 12.58 10.66 18.06
C GLY A 253 14.11 10.68 17.96
N ALA A 254 14.83 9.70 18.56
CA ALA A 254 16.25 9.57 18.32
C ALA A 254 16.52 8.99 16.93
N GLN A 255 17.33 9.71 16.13
CA GLN A 255 17.62 9.32 14.75
C GLN A 255 18.59 8.15 14.69
N ASN A 256 18.27 7.14 13.89
CA ASN A 256 19.22 6.14 13.45
C ASN A 256 19.93 6.60 12.17
N VAL A 257 21.08 7.27 12.32
CA VAL A 257 21.83 7.91 11.22
C VAL A 257 22.32 6.90 10.18
N ASN A 258 22.48 5.64 10.54
CA ASN A 258 23.02 4.61 9.65
C ASN A 258 21.97 4.06 8.65
N ASP A 259 20.70 4.30 8.89
CA ASP A 259 19.61 3.71 8.12
C ASP A 259 18.84 4.75 7.27
N THR A 260 19.44 5.92 7.04
CA THR A 260 18.84 6.93 6.14
C THR A 260 18.87 6.45 4.69
N MET A 261 17.74 6.48 4.00
CA MET A 261 17.59 6.00 2.62
C MET A 261 17.33 7.15 1.65
N LEU A 262 18.09 7.20 0.54
CA LEU A 262 17.84 8.19 -0.52
C LEU A 262 16.60 7.83 -1.32
N VAL A 263 15.60 8.73 -1.32
CA VAL A 263 14.33 8.59 -2.05
C VAL A 263 14.11 9.72 -3.07
N TYR A 264 15.13 10.55 -3.33
CA TYR A 264 15.03 11.64 -4.29
C TYR A 264 14.53 11.15 -5.68
N GLY A 265 13.50 11.83 -6.22
CA GLY A 265 12.84 11.44 -7.46
C GLY A 265 11.80 10.32 -7.32
N TRP A 266 11.56 9.84 -6.10
CA TRP A 266 10.58 8.81 -5.78
C TRP A 266 9.58 9.31 -4.75
N LYS A 267 8.32 8.92 -4.89
CA LYS A 267 7.27 9.17 -3.89
C LYS A 267 6.78 7.85 -3.30
N TYR A 268 6.46 7.88 -2.03
CA TYR A 268 5.83 6.77 -1.35
C TYR A 268 4.45 6.47 -1.97
N LEU A 269 4.15 5.18 -2.18
CA LEU A 269 2.84 4.68 -2.61
C LEU A 269 2.18 3.84 -1.51
N ASP A 270 2.92 2.83 -1.02
CA ASP A 270 2.37 1.80 -0.16
C ASP A 270 3.49 1.10 0.63
N HIS A 271 3.14 0.27 1.58
CA HIS A 271 4.07 -0.60 2.29
C HIS A 271 3.41 -1.92 2.69
N ALA A 272 4.21 -2.92 2.88
CA ALA A 272 3.79 -4.19 3.46
C ALA A 272 4.68 -4.54 4.65
N ILE A 273 4.04 -4.90 5.76
CA ILE A 273 4.70 -5.43 6.95
C ILE A 273 4.54 -6.95 6.89
N PRO A 274 5.58 -7.70 6.50
CA PRO A 274 5.49 -9.15 6.40
C PRO A 274 5.54 -9.79 7.80
N ASP A 275 4.96 -10.97 7.96
CA ASP A 275 5.04 -11.74 9.22
C ASP A 275 6.48 -12.07 9.63
N ARG A 276 7.38 -12.15 8.64
CA ARG A 276 8.81 -12.38 8.84
C ARG A 276 9.62 -11.52 7.87
N GLY A 277 10.66 -10.88 8.39
CA GLY A 277 11.54 -10.00 7.63
C GLY A 277 11.21 -8.53 7.85
N ALA A 278 11.91 -7.66 7.14
CA ALA A 278 11.76 -6.21 7.25
C ALA A 278 10.59 -5.69 6.42
N THR A 279 10.00 -4.60 6.86
CA THR A 279 8.98 -3.86 6.12
C THR A 279 9.47 -3.49 4.73
N GLN A 280 8.60 -3.68 3.75
CA GLN A 280 8.84 -3.38 2.34
C GLN A 280 8.07 -2.11 1.96
N PHE A 281 8.80 -1.06 1.57
CA PHE A 281 8.22 0.18 1.10
C PHE A 281 8.16 0.19 -0.42
N LEU A 282 7.00 0.54 -0.97
CA LEU A 282 6.77 0.67 -2.41
C LEU A 282 6.76 2.14 -2.80
N LEU A 283 7.59 2.48 -3.78
CA LEU A 283 7.71 3.82 -4.32
C LEU A 283 7.42 3.85 -5.82
N ALA A 284 6.97 5.00 -6.31
CA ALA A 284 6.91 5.32 -7.74
C ALA A 284 7.71 6.58 -8.04
N PRO A 285 8.17 6.78 -9.29
CA PRO A 285 8.81 8.00 -9.71
C PRO A 285 7.91 9.22 -9.48
N THR A 286 8.49 10.34 -9.09
CA THR A 286 7.77 11.61 -9.05
C THR A 286 7.50 12.04 -10.49
N ALA A 287 6.22 12.18 -10.88
CA ALA A 287 5.85 12.53 -12.24
C ALA A 287 6.42 13.93 -12.61
N GLN A 288 7.20 14.00 -13.69
CA GLN A 288 7.85 15.24 -14.09
C GLN A 288 7.06 16.08 -15.08
N THR A 289 6.12 15.54 -15.87
CA THR A 289 5.65 16.27 -17.05
C THR A 289 4.23 16.01 -17.57
N SER A 290 3.37 15.19 -16.97
CA SER A 290 2.02 14.97 -17.50
C SER A 290 0.92 15.24 -16.50
N SER A 291 -0.20 15.79 -16.99
CA SER A 291 -1.44 15.96 -16.21
C SER A 291 -2.08 14.63 -15.77
N VAL A 292 -1.67 13.52 -16.38
CA VAL A 292 -2.07 12.17 -16.01
C VAL A 292 -0.87 11.49 -15.36
N GLN A 293 -0.98 11.16 -14.07
CA GLN A 293 0.04 10.41 -13.36
C GLN A 293 0.07 8.99 -13.92
N SER A 294 1.13 8.65 -14.63
CA SER A 294 1.36 7.31 -15.17
C SER A 294 2.60 6.70 -14.55
N ILE A 295 2.43 5.59 -13.84
CA ILE A 295 3.53 4.86 -13.20
C ILE A 295 4.06 3.85 -14.20
N THR A 296 5.33 4.00 -14.61
CA THR A 296 6.03 3.07 -15.52
C THR A 296 7.07 2.23 -14.80
N GLU A 297 7.49 2.66 -13.62
CA GLU A 297 8.48 1.99 -12.79
C GLU A 297 8.01 1.94 -11.33
N LEU A 298 8.46 0.91 -10.63
CA LEU A 298 8.32 0.78 -9.18
C LEU A 298 9.69 0.58 -8.55
N ARG A 299 9.85 1.05 -7.31
CA ARG A 299 11.00 0.71 -6.46
C ARG A 299 10.48 0.12 -5.16
N VAL A 300 10.96 -1.05 -4.81
CA VAL A 300 10.73 -1.64 -3.50
C VAL A 300 12.05 -1.63 -2.74
N PHE A 301 12.01 -1.10 -1.54
CA PHE A 301 13.15 -1.18 -0.64
C PHE A 301 12.75 -1.59 0.78
N SER A 302 13.72 -2.16 1.47
CA SER A 302 13.68 -2.51 2.90
C SER A 302 15.12 -2.43 3.43
N SER A 303 15.36 -2.79 4.69
CA SER A 303 16.73 -2.89 5.22
C SER A 303 17.62 -3.91 4.48
N THR A 304 17.04 -4.85 3.73
CA THR A 304 17.77 -5.93 3.02
C THR A 304 17.54 -5.96 1.52
N LEU A 305 16.67 -5.12 0.99
CA LEU A 305 16.28 -5.10 -0.42
C LEU A 305 16.21 -3.66 -0.94
N ASP A 306 16.80 -3.41 -2.10
CA ASP A 306 16.55 -2.22 -2.92
C ASP A 306 16.49 -2.67 -4.38
N ARG A 307 15.29 -2.68 -4.95
CA ARG A 307 15.07 -3.18 -6.30
C ARG A 307 14.08 -2.33 -7.07
N ARG A 308 14.39 -2.10 -8.35
CA ARG A 308 13.52 -1.42 -9.30
C ARG A 308 12.87 -2.41 -10.23
N TYR A 309 11.66 -2.09 -10.68
CA TYR A 309 10.83 -2.91 -11.56
C TYR A 309 10.29 -2.02 -12.67
N THR A 310 10.44 -2.45 -13.91
CA THR A 310 9.78 -1.81 -15.06
C THR A 310 8.43 -2.48 -15.25
N LEU A 311 7.37 -1.69 -15.30
CA LEU A 311 6.01 -2.20 -15.53
C LEU A 311 5.79 -2.48 -17.03
N PRO A 312 5.01 -3.51 -17.37
CA PRO A 312 4.71 -3.84 -18.78
C PRO A 312 3.95 -2.74 -19.52
N SER A 313 3.15 -1.94 -18.82
CA SER A 313 2.52 -0.73 -19.34
C SER A 313 2.38 0.32 -18.25
N ALA A 314 2.11 1.56 -18.65
CA ALA A 314 1.82 2.64 -17.73
C ALA A 314 0.60 2.29 -16.86
N SER A 315 0.72 2.54 -15.56
CA SER A 315 -0.27 2.18 -14.55
C SER A 315 -0.78 3.42 -13.80
N VAL A 316 -2.05 3.40 -13.42
CA VAL A 316 -2.71 4.47 -12.67
C VAL A 316 -2.51 4.35 -11.15
N GLY A 317 -2.04 3.21 -10.69
CA GLY A 317 -1.73 2.96 -9.29
C GLY A 317 -1.02 1.63 -9.09
N ALA A 318 -0.40 1.46 -7.94
CA ALA A 318 0.25 0.21 -7.53
C ALA A 318 0.20 0.04 -6.02
N ALA A 319 0.25 -1.22 -5.56
CA ALA A 319 0.29 -1.58 -4.16
C ALA A 319 1.15 -2.82 -3.92
N ILE A 320 1.53 -3.03 -2.68
CA ILE A 320 2.30 -4.20 -2.23
C ILE A 320 1.52 -4.93 -1.12
N LYS A 321 1.40 -6.24 -1.26
CA LYS A 321 0.72 -7.08 -0.25
C LYS A 321 1.37 -8.45 -0.19
N ASN A 322 1.77 -8.91 1.00
CA ASN A 322 2.34 -10.23 1.24
C ASN A 322 3.49 -10.59 0.26
N GLY A 323 4.42 -9.63 0.01
CA GLY A 323 5.54 -9.82 -0.90
C GLY A 323 5.16 -9.90 -2.39
N ARG A 324 3.91 -9.57 -2.73
CA ARG A 324 3.44 -9.43 -4.12
C ARG A 324 3.24 -7.97 -4.47
N LEU A 325 3.57 -7.64 -5.70
CA LEU A 325 3.36 -6.34 -6.31
C LEU A 325 2.13 -6.41 -7.21
N TYR A 326 1.28 -5.40 -7.11
CA TYR A 326 0.13 -5.22 -7.98
C TYR A 326 0.20 -3.84 -8.62
N ALA A 327 -0.04 -3.75 -9.93
CA ALA A 327 -0.12 -2.49 -10.64
C ALA A 327 -1.34 -2.50 -11.56
N ILE A 328 -2.08 -1.40 -11.57
CA ILE A 328 -3.32 -1.26 -12.32
C ILE A 328 -3.05 -0.37 -13.53
N SER A 329 -3.15 -0.93 -14.73
CA SER A 329 -3.16 -0.15 -15.97
C SER A 329 -4.60 0.12 -16.42
N ASP A 330 -4.76 0.67 -17.60
CA ASP A 330 -6.06 0.93 -18.23
C ASP A 330 -6.96 -0.32 -18.35
N GLN A 331 -6.39 -1.47 -18.74
CA GLN A 331 -7.14 -2.72 -18.97
C GLN A 331 -6.65 -3.90 -18.13
N TYR A 332 -5.42 -3.83 -17.60
CA TYR A 332 -4.80 -4.96 -16.95
C TYR A 332 -4.44 -4.67 -15.49
N LEU A 333 -4.71 -5.66 -14.66
CA LEU A 333 -4.06 -5.80 -13.36
C LEU A 333 -2.78 -6.64 -13.56
N TYR A 334 -1.64 -6.06 -13.28
CA TYR A 334 -0.36 -6.75 -13.28
C TYR A 334 -0.06 -7.28 -11.89
N SER A 335 0.36 -8.54 -11.79
CA SER A 335 0.86 -9.12 -10.55
C SER A 335 2.29 -9.62 -10.72
N GLY A 336 3.12 -9.37 -9.73
CA GLY A 336 4.50 -9.82 -9.66
C GLY A 336 4.89 -10.16 -8.22
N THR A 337 6.14 -10.54 -8.02
CA THR A 337 6.69 -10.74 -6.67
C THR A 337 7.92 -9.86 -6.47
N VAL A 338 8.19 -9.47 -5.23
CA VAL A 338 9.38 -8.66 -4.88
C VAL A 338 10.70 -9.36 -5.23
N ASN A 339 10.67 -10.66 -5.48
CA ASN A 339 11.87 -11.44 -5.85
C ASN A 339 12.06 -11.64 -7.35
N SER A 340 11.11 -11.17 -8.18
CA SER A 340 11.11 -11.38 -9.63
C SER A 340 10.85 -10.09 -10.39
N GLN A 341 11.53 -9.93 -11.54
CA GLN A 341 11.27 -8.84 -12.49
C GLN A 341 10.06 -9.12 -13.41
N ARG A 342 9.41 -10.28 -13.25
CA ARG A 342 8.31 -10.68 -14.13
C ARG A 342 6.97 -10.25 -13.56
N PHE A 343 6.14 -9.65 -14.42
CA PHE A 343 4.75 -9.37 -14.17
C PHE A 343 3.86 -10.24 -15.05
N TYR A 344 2.77 -10.71 -14.48
CA TYR A 344 1.71 -11.44 -15.18
C TYR A 344 0.54 -10.49 -15.40
N ALA A 345 0.04 -10.45 -16.62
CA ALA A 345 -1.09 -9.61 -16.99
C ALA A 345 -2.42 -10.36 -16.76
N HIS A 346 -3.36 -9.72 -16.10
CA HIS A 346 -4.71 -10.21 -15.85
C HIS A 346 -5.70 -9.19 -16.39
N ASN A 347 -6.49 -9.57 -17.40
CA ASN A 347 -7.50 -8.66 -17.95
C ASN A 347 -8.59 -8.41 -16.90
N MET A 348 -8.80 -7.16 -16.55
CA MET A 348 -9.82 -6.75 -15.58
C MET A 348 -11.23 -6.87 -16.14
N ASN A 349 -11.37 -6.80 -17.47
CA ASN A 349 -12.66 -6.90 -18.17
C ASN A 349 -13.75 -6.05 -17.50
N LEU A 350 -13.42 -4.78 -17.27
CA LEU A 350 -14.37 -3.83 -16.72
C LEU A 350 -15.63 -3.77 -17.60
N PRO A 351 -16.83 -3.62 -17.02
CA PRO A 351 -18.07 -3.56 -17.78
C PRO A 351 -18.03 -2.50 -18.90
N ASP A 352 -18.72 -2.75 -20.00
CA ASP A 352 -18.87 -1.84 -21.15
C ASP A 352 -17.54 -1.46 -21.83
N GLY A 353 -16.49 -2.29 -21.69
CA GLY A 353 -15.18 -2.02 -22.30
C GLY A 353 -14.45 -0.81 -21.69
N ARG A 354 -14.81 -0.43 -20.49
CA ARG A 354 -14.22 0.70 -19.76
C ARG A 354 -12.75 0.45 -19.40
N THR A 355 -12.04 1.53 -19.14
CA THR A 355 -10.63 1.52 -18.74
C THR A 355 -10.46 2.10 -17.33
N ALA A 356 -9.50 1.59 -16.57
CA ALA A 356 -9.17 2.14 -15.26
C ALA A 356 -8.51 3.52 -15.40
N THR A 357 -8.99 4.48 -14.63
CA THR A 357 -8.47 5.86 -14.57
C THR A 357 -7.88 6.21 -13.21
N GLY A 358 -8.08 5.34 -12.19
CA GLY A 358 -7.54 5.52 -10.85
C GLY A 358 -7.53 4.22 -10.05
N PHE A 359 -6.86 4.28 -8.91
CA PHE A 359 -6.72 3.17 -7.97
C PHE A 359 -6.82 3.70 -6.54
N VAL A 360 -7.67 3.09 -5.73
CA VAL A 360 -7.89 3.49 -4.33
C VAL A 360 -6.99 2.69 -3.38
N GLY A 361 -6.91 1.36 -3.56
CA GLY A 361 -6.13 0.48 -2.70
C GLY A 361 -6.53 -0.98 -2.82
N LEU A 362 -5.96 -1.82 -1.93
CA LEU A 362 -6.27 -3.25 -1.81
C LEU A 362 -7.06 -3.52 -0.54
N THR A 363 -8.12 -4.30 -0.63
CA THR A 363 -8.88 -4.79 0.55
C THR A 363 -8.17 -5.95 1.23
N ASN A 364 -8.52 -6.24 2.49
CA ASN A 364 -7.92 -7.34 3.24
C ASN A 364 -8.23 -8.71 2.64
N ASN A 365 -9.41 -8.89 2.07
CA ASN A 365 -9.87 -10.15 1.45
C ASN A 365 -9.46 -10.33 -0.02
N GLY A 366 -8.55 -9.48 -0.54
CA GLY A 366 -7.90 -9.71 -1.84
C GLY A 366 -8.66 -9.14 -3.03
N TYR A 367 -9.15 -7.92 -2.93
CA TYR A 367 -9.65 -7.14 -4.06
C TYR A 367 -8.85 -5.85 -4.23
N ALA A 368 -8.70 -5.41 -5.48
CA ALA A 368 -8.24 -4.09 -5.85
C ALA A 368 -9.46 -3.19 -6.07
N ILE A 369 -9.46 -2.01 -5.48
CA ILE A 369 -10.51 -1.00 -5.70
C ILE A 369 -10.02 -0.03 -6.77
N VAL A 370 -10.73 -0.04 -7.89
CA VAL A 370 -10.33 0.64 -9.13
C VAL A 370 -11.39 1.67 -9.50
N ILE A 371 -10.96 2.79 -10.02
CA ILE A 371 -11.82 3.86 -10.55
C ILE A 371 -11.79 3.81 -12.07
N SER A 372 -12.97 3.89 -12.69
CA SER A 372 -13.13 4.10 -14.12
C SER A 372 -14.01 5.32 -14.34
N ASN A 373 -13.42 6.40 -14.85
CA ASN A 373 -14.03 7.73 -14.90
C ASN A 373 -14.47 8.20 -13.50
N ASN A 374 -15.72 8.03 -13.13
CA ASN A 374 -16.22 8.38 -11.80
C ASN A 374 -16.80 7.17 -11.03
N GLU A 375 -16.95 6.02 -11.69
CA GLU A 375 -17.47 4.81 -11.06
C GLU A 375 -16.37 4.01 -10.38
N VAL A 376 -16.73 3.28 -9.33
CA VAL A 376 -15.80 2.48 -8.53
C VAL A 376 -16.10 0.99 -8.74
N PHE A 377 -15.04 0.21 -8.88
CA PHE A 377 -15.11 -1.23 -9.13
C PHE A 377 -14.24 -1.99 -8.14
N SER A 378 -14.73 -3.13 -7.67
CA SER A 378 -13.91 -4.13 -7.01
C SER A 378 -13.41 -5.15 -8.04
N VAL A 379 -12.12 -5.41 -8.07
CA VAL A 379 -11.46 -6.35 -8.98
C VAL A 379 -10.76 -7.41 -8.15
N SER A 380 -11.10 -8.69 -8.34
CA SER A 380 -10.46 -9.78 -7.58
C SER A 380 -8.98 -9.87 -7.89
N LEU A 381 -8.14 -10.04 -6.86
CA LEU A 381 -6.72 -10.28 -7.07
C LEU A 381 -6.48 -11.70 -7.58
N PRO A 382 -5.50 -11.90 -8.47
CA PRO A 382 -5.10 -13.24 -8.90
C PRO A 382 -4.41 -13.98 -7.75
N HIS A 383 -4.71 -15.25 -7.61
CA HIS A 383 -4.13 -16.16 -6.61
C HIS A 383 -2.68 -16.55 -6.89
#